data_3ab6ee5e81777b7a796ffc79e616c578
#
_entry.id   3ab6ee5e81777b7a796ffc79e616c578
#
_cell.length_a   1.000
_cell.length_b   1.000
_cell.length_c   1.000
_cell.angle_alpha   90.00
_cell.angle_beta   90.00
_cell.angle_gamma   90.00
#
_symmetry.space_group_name_H-M   'P 1'
#
loop_
_entity.id
_entity.type
_entity.pdbx_description
1 polymer ?
#
loop_
_entity_poly.entity_id
_entity_poly.type
_entity_poly.pdbx_seq_one_letter_code
_entity_poly.pdbx_strand_id
1 'polypeptide(L)' 'MPHVIVKLYAGRTAQQKAKLAEEITKVVMTAVNVDEDAVSVAVEDIKPQDWTEKVYKPDILGNRKNIYKEPGYSRR' A
#
# COMPACT_ATOMS: atom_id res chain seq x y z
N MET A 1 6.28 15.54 3.35
CA MET A 1 4.97 15.00 3.76
C MET A 1 4.56 13.82 2.90
N PRO A 2 5.32 12.64 2.87
CA PRO A 2 4.76 11.47 2.18
C PRO A 2 3.72 10.75 3.05
N HIS A 3 2.66 10.28 2.39
CA HIS A 3 1.65 9.42 3.01
C HIS A 3 1.52 8.15 2.16
N VAL A 4 1.66 6.98 2.79
CA VAL A 4 1.62 5.69 2.11
C VAL A 4 0.37 4.94 2.56
N ILE A 5 -0.37 4.42 1.61
CA ILE A 5 -1.52 3.57 1.90
C ILE A 5 -1.23 2.19 1.33
N VAL A 6 -1.24 1.18 2.20
CA VAL A 6 -1.10 -0.21 1.80
C VAL A 6 -2.48 -0.85 1.91
N LYS A 7 -2.95 -1.41 0.81
CA LYS A 7 -4.18 -2.22 0.81
C LYS A 7 -3.77 -3.66 0.58
N LEU A 8 -4.19 -4.55 1.47
CA LEU A 8 -3.83 -5.96 1.38
C LEU A 8 -5.01 -6.82 1.81
N TYR A 9 -4.94 -8.10 1.48
CA TYR A 9 -5.97 -9.05 1.90
C TYR A 9 -6.02 -9.11 3.42
N ALA A 10 -7.23 -9.06 3.97
CA ALA A 10 -7.46 -9.23 5.40
C ALA A 10 -6.88 -10.56 5.88
N GLY A 11 -6.44 -10.58 7.14
CA GLY A 11 -5.92 -11.80 7.76
C GLY A 11 -4.53 -11.66 8.36
N ARG A 12 -3.82 -10.57 8.10
CA ARG A 12 -2.52 -10.33 8.74
C ARG A 12 -2.75 -9.85 10.17
N THR A 13 -1.80 -10.20 11.03
CA THR A 13 -1.87 -9.77 12.43
C THR A 13 -1.55 -8.30 12.58
N ALA A 14 -1.95 -7.72 13.72
CA ALA A 14 -1.59 -6.34 14.03
C ALA A 14 -0.06 -6.17 14.06
N GLN A 15 0.67 -7.19 14.57
CA GLN A 15 2.12 -7.15 14.60
C GLN A 15 2.72 -7.11 13.20
N GLN A 16 2.20 -7.90 12.28
CA GLN A 16 2.68 -7.89 10.89
C GLN A 16 2.44 -6.54 10.24
N LYS A 17 1.28 -5.94 10.47
CA LYS A 17 0.97 -4.63 9.89
C LYS A 17 1.82 -3.53 10.49
N ALA A 18 2.09 -3.58 11.79
CA ALA A 18 2.97 -2.61 12.45
C ALA A 18 4.40 -2.72 11.92
N LYS A 19 4.89 -3.95 11.74
CA LYS A 19 6.24 -4.16 11.18
C LYS A 19 6.33 -3.65 9.75
N LEU A 20 5.30 -3.90 8.97
CA LEU A 20 5.24 -3.40 7.59
C LEU A 20 5.31 -1.88 7.56
N ALA A 21 4.53 -1.20 8.39
CA ALA A 21 4.55 0.25 8.46
C ALA A 21 5.91 0.79 8.89
N GLU A 22 6.56 0.12 9.84
CA GLU A 22 7.90 0.50 10.31
C GLU A 22 8.93 0.41 9.18
N GLU A 23 8.91 -0.69 8.43
CA GLU A 23 9.86 -0.89 7.34
C GLU A 23 9.59 0.06 6.17
N ILE A 24 8.34 0.31 5.85
CA ILE A 24 7.96 1.29 4.82
C ILE A 24 8.46 2.68 5.19
N THR A 25 8.31 3.07 6.45
CA THR A 25 8.79 4.36 6.93
C THR A 25 10.29 4.52 6.66
N LYS A 26 11.07 3.49 6.97
CA LYS A 26 12.53 3.53 6.74
C LYS A 26 12.87 3.69 5.25
N VAL A 27 12.19 2.94 4.40
CA VAL A 27 12.43 3.01 2.96
C VAL A 27 12.09 4.40 2.42
N VAL A 28 10.97 4.96 2.85
CA VAL A 28 10.54 6.29 2.40
C VAL A 28 11.55 7.35 2.84
N MET A 29 11.99 7.29 4.09
CA MET A 29 12.99 8.24 4.61
C MET A 29 14.25 8.26 3.76
N THR A 30 14.71 7.09 3.37
CA THR A 30 15.94 6.95 2.57
C THR A 30 15.70 7.33 1.11
N ALA A 31 14.61 6.84 0.53
CA ALA A 31 14.39 7.01 -0.91
C ALA A 31 14.05 8.44 -1.31
N VAL A 32 13.31 9.17 -0.47
CA VAL A 32 12.91 10.54 -0.79
C VAL A 32 13.52 11.58 0.15
N ASN A 33 14.42 11.16 1.02
CA ASN A 33 15.22 12.03 1.87
C ASN A 33 14.36 12.94 2.76
N VAL A 34 13.57 12.33 3.64
CA VAL A 34 12.71 13.05 4.59
C VAL A 34 12.91 12.46 5.99
N ASP A 35 12.51 13.22 7.00
CA ASP A 35 12.54 12.77 8.40
C ASP A 35 11.34 11.88 8.71
N GLU A 36 11.49 11.08 9.76
CA GLU A 36 10.42 10.19 10.23
C GLU A 36 9.11 10.95 10.46
N ASP A 37 9.18 12.12 11.03
CA ASP A 37 7.98 12.92 11.37
C ASP A 37 7.14 13.29 10.14
N ALA A 38 7.74 13.27 8.97
CA ALA A 38 7.02 13.62 7.73
C ALA A 38 6.21 12.45 7.18
N VAL A 39 6.50 11.22 7.61
CA VAL A 39 5.96 10.00 7.00
C VAL A 39 4.76 9.48 7.78
N SER A 40 3.68 9.19 7.08
CA SER A 40 2.55 8.45 7.66
C SER A 40 2.24 7.24 6.79
N VAL A 41 1.82 6.13 7.43
CA VAL A 41 1.54 4.88 6.74
C VAL A 41 0.23 4.32 7.27
N ALA A 42 -0.71 4.05 6.38
CA ALA A 42 -1.94 3.35 6.69
C ALA A 42 -1.89 1.94 6.09
N VAL A 43 -2.42 0.97 6.80
CA VAL A 43 -2.53 -0.40 6.30
C VAL A 43 -4.00 -0.79 6.40
N GLU A 44 -4.62 -1.06 5.26
CA GLU A 44 -6.05 -1.30 5.16
C GLU A 44 -6.33 -2.74 4.75
N ASP A 45 -7.16 -3.41 5.55
CA ASP A 45 -7.60 -4.78 5.27
C ASP A 45 -8.71 -4.76 4.23
N ILE A 46 -8.55 -5.55 3.17
CA ILE A 46 -9.56 -5.70 2.13
C ILE A 46 -9.92 -7.17 2.05
N LYS A 47 -11.21 -7.49 2.10
CA LYS A 47 -11.66 -8.88 1.92
C LYS A 47 -11.31 -9.32 0.50
N PRO A 48 -10.86 -10.58 0.32
CA PRO A 48 -10.52 -11.06 -1.03
C PRO A 48 -11.63 -10.88 -2.07
N GLN A 49 -12.90 -11.08 -1.67
CA GLN A 49 -14.02 -10.92 -2.60
C GLN A 49 -14.26 -9.47 -3.00
N ASP A 50 -13.70 -8.52 -2.26
CA ASP A 50 -13.85 -7.09 -2.55
C ASP A 50 -12.67 -6.52 -3.34
N TRP A 51 -11.62 -7.30 -3.54
CA TRP A 51 -10.37 -6.79 -4.13
C TRP A 51 -10.58 -6.17 -5.51
N THR A 52 -11.27 -6.88 -6.37
CA THR A 52 -11.46 -6.41 -7.75
C THR A 52 -12.16 -5.05 -7.79
N GLU A 53 -13.26 -4.90 -7.05
CA GLU A 53 -14.06 -3.68 -7.11
C GLU A 53 -13.49 -2.54 -6.29
N LYS A 54 -12.81 -2.85 -5.18
CA LYS A 54 -12.32 -1.80 -4.27
C LYS A 54 -10.87 -1.42 -4.51
N VAL A 55 -10.07 -2.29 -5.11
CA VAL A 55 -8.64 -2.04 -5.31
C VAL A 55 -8.23 -2.16 -6.77
N TYR A 56 -8.46 -3.31 -7.40
CA TYR A 56 -7.92 -3.55 -8.73
C TYR A 56 -8.45 -2.54 -9.75
N LYS A 57 -9.76 -2.35 -9.78
CA LYS A 57 -10.37 -1.43 -10.76
C LYS A 57 -10.04 0.04 -10.45
N PRO A 58 -10.29 0.58 -9.24
CA PRO A 58 -10.04 1.99 -9.02
C PRO A 58 -8.58 2.36 -8.85
N ASP A 59 -7.80 1.55 -8.14
CA ASP A 59 -6.46 1.93 -7.74
C ASP A 59 -5.38 1.47 -8.70
N ILE A 60 -5.62 0.40 -9.45
CA ILE A 60 -4.63 -0.15 -10.39
C ILE A 60 -5.02 0.20 -11.82
N LEU A 61 -6.15 -0.32 -12.31
CA LEU A 61 -6.58 -0.02 -13.68
C LEU A 61 -6.92 1.46 -13.84
N GLY A 62 -7.62 2.02 -12.87
CA GLY A 62 -8.05 3.43 -12.92
C GLY A 62 -6.96 4.42 -12.59
N ASN A 63 -5.74 3.97 -12.29
CA ASN A 63 -4.65 4.84 -11.86
C ASN A 63 -3.33 4.48 -12.56
N ARG A 64 -3.42 3.96 -13.77
CA ARG A 64 -2.28 3.39 -14.49
C ARG A 64 -1.09 4.34 -14.62
N LYS A 65 -1.35 5.61 -14.83
CA LYS A 65 -0.27 6.59 -15.02
C LYS A 65 0.62 6.73 -13.78
N ASN A 66 0.13 6.33 -12.61
CA ASN A 66 0.89 6.42 -11.37
C ASN A 66 1.43 5.08 -10.89
N ILE A 67 1.21 4.00 -11.65
CA ILE A 67 1.69 2.68 -11.27
C ILE A 67 3.13 2.52 -11.74
N TYR A 68 4.06 2.44 -10.79
CA TYR A 68 5.48 2.26 -11.07
C TYR A 68 5.91 0.81 -11.05
N LYS A 69 5.07 -0.07 -10.51
CA LYS A 69 5.28 -1.52 -10.55
C LYS A 69 3.94 -2.19 -10.78
N GLU A 70 3.80 -2.82 -11.94
CA GLU A 70 2.57 -3.53 -12.30
C GLU A 70 2.47 -4.84 -11.52
N PRO A 71 1.26 -5.26 -11.14
CA PRO A 71 1.09 -6.60 -10.57
C PRO A 71 1.28 -7.65 -11.65
N GLY A 72 1.74 -8.83 -11.22
CA GLY A 72 1.91 -9.96 -12.13
C GLY A 72 0.63 -10.73 -12.41
N TYR A 73 -0.54 -10.19 -11.99
CA TYR A 73 -1.85 -10.81 -12.21
C TYR A 73 -2.79 -9.85 -12.93
N SER A 74 -3.89 -10.39 -13.46
CA SER A 74 -4.97 -9.56 -13.98
C SER A 74 -6.31 -10.06 -13.43
N ARG A 75 -7.22 -9.14 -13.17
CA ARG A 75 -8.57 -9.47 -12.69
C ARG A 75 -9.59 -8.71 -13.52
N ARG A 76 -10.63 -9.43 -13.93
CA ARG A 76 -11.65 -8.86 -14.79
C ARG A 76 -13.02 -8.93 -14.17
#